data_34c80b3e3450f7a0a807a31925b5bbb5
#
_entry.id   34c80b3e3450f7a0a807a31925b5bbb5
#
_cell.length_a   1.000
_cell.length_b   1.000
_cell.length_c   1.000
_cell.angle_alpha   90.00
_cell.angle_beta   90.00
_cell.angle_gamma   90.00
#
_symmetry.space_group_name_H-M   'P 1'
#
loop_
_entity.id
_entity.type
_entity.pdbx_description
1 polymer ?
#
loop_
_entity_poly.entity_id
_entity_poly.type
_entity_poly.pdbx_seq_one_letter_code
_entity_poly.pdbx_strand_id
1 'polypeptide(L)'
;MLFDCGDSLRGSQTVYYRNEPIIADIDAAGYDAQAIGNREFHYLYALLRARAHRMMHPLVCSNLLDTKGRKLPYLQSMTLRFDETTIHVLGLLIMQYPVGSPWEGIFGWRFLDPWDAVAPYAERVPDGDMLLVLSHVGLALDRQLAQRVPRIDLILGGHSHDTLFEPETCNGVPIVHAGPYGQYVSRSELDYDASRARFTIRDFALVPLLGAP
;
A
#
# COMPACT_ATOMS: atom_id res chain seq x y z
N MET A 1 -4.18 6.27 13.08
CA MET A 1 -4.50 5.26 12.06
C MET A 1 -3.34 4.30 11.92
N LEU A 2 -3.62 3.04 11.61
CA LEU A 2 -2.61 1.98 11.47
C LEU A 2 -2.73 1.33 10.09
N PHE A 3 -1.62 1.26 9.35
CA PHE A 3 -1.56 0.75 7.98
C PHE A 3 -0.52 -0.35 7.83
N ASP A 4 -0.78 -1.28 6.91
CA ASP A 4 0.15 -2.34 6.51
C ASP A 4 0.50 -2.18 5.02
N CYS A 5 1.78 -2.28 4.70
CA CYS A 5 2.28 -2.13 3.33
C CYS A 5 2.42 -3.47 2.59
N GLY A 6 1.77 -4.53 3.06
CA GLY A 6 1.72 -5.85 2.42
C GLY A 6 2.82 -6.82 2.84
N ASP A 7 2.66 -8.06 2.42
CA ASP A 7 3.54 -9.21 2.70
C ASP A 7 3.48 -9.72 4.15
N SER A 8 2.35 -9.55 4.80
CA SER A 8 2.10 -10.03 6.17
C SER A 8 1.80 -11.53 6.23
N LEU A 9 1.36 -12.15 5.12
CA LEU A 9 1.02 -13.57 5.07
C LEU A 9 2.23 -14.46 4.80
N ARG A 10 2.11 -15.76 5.17
CA ARG A 10 3.09 -16.80 4.83
C ARG A 10 3.04 -17.19 3.36
N GLY A 11 1.91 -17.00 2.70
CA GLY A 11 1.65 -17.39 1.34
C GLY A 11 2.59 -16.74 0.32
N SER A 12 2.31 -17.00 -0.93
CA SER A 12 2.94 -16.33 -2.07
C SER A 12 1.95 -16.30 -3.23
N GLN A 13 2.35 -15.69 -4.34
CA GLN A 13 1.53 -15.65 -5.55
C GLN A 13 1.22 -17.05 -6.14
N THR A 14 1.89 -18.10 -5.67
CA THR A 14 1.69 -19.49 -6.11
C THR A 14 1.39 -20.47 -4.97
N VAL A 15 1.62 -20.07 -3.71
CA VAL A 15 1.45 -20.94 -2.53
C VAL A 15 0.33 -20.42 -1.66
N TYR A 16 -0.71 -21.24 -1.47
CA TYR A 16 -1.86 -20.93 -0.63
C TYR A 16 -1.87 -21.78 0.64
N TYR A 17 -1.91 -21.13 1.80
CA TYR A 17 -2.12 -21.79 3.08
C TYR A 17 -3.56 -21.59 3.54
N ARG A 18 -4.23 -22.69 3.90
CA ARG A 18 -5.58 -22.64 4.49
C ARG A 18 -5.58 -22.02 5.88
N ASN A 19 -4.50 -22.21 6.61
CA ASN A 19 -4.31 -21.65 7.93
C ASN A 19 -3.18 -20.60 7.89
N GLU A 20 -3.54 -19.38 8.20
CA GLU A 20 -2.63 -18.22 8.33
C GLU A 20 -2.83 -17.66 9.75
N PRO A 21 -2.09 -18.16 10.76
CA PRO A 21 -2.30 -17.77 12.17
C PRO A 21 -2.17 -16.26 12.39
N ILE A 22 -1.29 -15.61 11.64
CA ILE A 22 -1.05 -14.16 11.73
C ILE A 22 -2.30 -13.30 11.47
N ILE A 23 -3.31 -13.83 10.75
CA ILE A 23 -4.54 -13.07 10.47
C ILE A 23 -5.25 -12.68 11.76
N ALA A 24 -5.29 -13.56 12.76
CA ALA A 24 -5.93 -13.25 14.04
C ALA A 24 -5.21 -12.10 14.77
N ASP A 25 -3.88 -12.06 14.69
CA ASP A 25 -3.07 -11.01 15.30
C ASP A 25 -3.23 -9.69 14.54
N ILE A 26 -3.26 -9.73 13.20
CA ILE A 26 -3.51 -8.58 12.32
C ILE A 26 -4.89 -7.99 12.60
N ASP A 27 -5.94 -8.82 12.66
CA ASP A 27 -7.30 -8.39 12.97
C ASP A 27 -7.39 -7.80 14.39
N ALA A 28 -6.68 -8.39 15.36
CA ALA A 28 -6.63 -7.86 16.73
C ALA A 28 -5.87 -6.52 16.83
N ALA A 29 -4.89 -6.28 15.96
CA ALA A 29 -4.17 -5.01 15.90
C ALA A 29 -5.03 -3.86 15.36
N GLY A 30 -6.10 -4.16 14.62
CA GLY A 30 -7.08 -3.18 14.16
C GLY A 30 -6.54 -2.26 13.06
N TYR A 31 -5.95 -2.84 12.01
CA TYR A 31 -5.49 -2.07 10.87
C TYR A 31 -6.64 -1.37 10.13
N ASP A 32 -6.44 -0.09 9.79
CA ASP A 32 -7.40 0.70 9.00
C ASP A 32 -7.40 0.30 7.53
N ALA A 33 -6.24 -0.09 6.98
CA ALA A 33 -6.09 -0.63 5.63
C ALA A 33 -4.75 -1.36 5.46
N GLN A 34 -4.71 -2.25 4.44
CA GLN A 34 -3.50 -2.96 4.03
C GLN A 34 -3.35 -2.91 2.50
N ALA A 35 -2.14 -2.61 2.02
CA ALA A 35 -1.79 -2.84 0.63
C ALA A 35 -1.68 -4.34 0.35
N ILE A 36 -2.02 -4.76 -0.88
CA ILE A 36 -1.74 -6.12 -1.32
C ILE A 36 -0.25 -6.24 -1.66
N GLY A 37 0.48 -7.08 -0.91
CA GLY A 37 1.82 -7.51 -1.26
C GLY A 37 1.81 -8.77 -2.13
N ASN A 38 2.98 -9.24 -2.54
CA ASN A 38 3.09 -10.47 -3.34
C ASN A 38 2.75 -11.74 -2.53
N ARG A 39 2.65 -11.66 -1.21
CA ARG A 39 2.20 -12.77 -0.36
C ARG A 39 0.69 -12.80 -0.19
N GLU A 40 0.00 -11.66 -0.21
CA GLU A 40 -1.46 -11.57 -0.27
C GLU A 40 -1.97 -11.88 -1.68
N PHE A 41 -1.27 -11.44 -2.74
CA PHE A 41 -1.63 -11.72 -4.12
C PHE A 41 -1.56 -13.22 -4.42
N HIS A 42 -2.44 -13.68 -5.30
CA HIS A 42 -2.37 -15.02 -5.89
C HIS A 42 -2.85 -14.97 -7.35
N TYR A 43 -2.14 -15.67 -8.24
CA TYR A 43 -2.52 -15.70 -9.67
C TYR A 43 -3.94 -16.23 -9.89
N LEU A 44 -4.36 -17.23 -9.12
CA LEU A 44 -5.72 -17.76 -9.20
C LEU A 44 -6.68 -16.85 -8.40
N TYR A 45 -7.65 -16.28 -9.10
CA TYR A 45 -8.67 -15.41 -8.52
C TYR A 45 -9.37 -16.02 -7.29
N ALA A 46 -9.74 -17.30 -7.35
CA ALA A 46 -10.42 -17.97 -6.24
C ALA A 46 -9.59 -17.97 -4.95
N LEU A 47 -8.26 -18.08 -5.06
CA LEU A 47 -7.37 -18.11 -3.91
C LEU A 47 -7.08 -16.69 -3.38
N LEU A 48 -6.92 -15.69 -4.26
CA LEU A 48 -6.85 -14.29 -3.83
C LEU A 48 -8.13 -13.89 -3.10
N ARG A 49 -9.30 -14.25 -3.67
CA ARG A 49 -10.59 -13.99 -3.02
C ARG A 49 -10.71 -14.67 -1.66
N ALA A 50 -10.26 -15.92 -1.57
CA ALA A 50 -10.31 -16.66 -0.30
C ALA A 50 -9.41 -16.04 0.78
N ARG A 51 -8.26 -15.46 0.42
CA ARG A 51 -7.41 -14.70 1.34
C ARG A 51 -8.11 -13.43 1.80
N ALA A 52 -8.57 -12.62 0.85
CA ALA A 52 -9.21 -11.34 1.14
C ALA A 52 -10.44 -11.48 2.05
N HIS A 53 -11.24 -12.54 1.85
CA HIS A 53 -12.41 -12.81 2.70
C HIS A 53 -12.08 -13.21 4.15
N ARG A 54 -10.83 -13.46 4.46
CA ARG A 54 -10.39 -13.80 5.82
C ARG A 54 -9.91 -12.60 6.61
N MET A 55 -9.57 -11.51 5.92
CA MET A 55 -9.16 -10.25 6.54
C MET A 55 -10.39 -9.45 6.96
N MET A 56 -10.39 -8.92 8.18
CA MET A 56 -11.47 -8.05 8.66
C MET A 56 -11.27 -6.59 8.21
N HIS A 57 -10.03 -6.19 7.99
CA HIS A 57 -9.68 -4.87 7.46
C HIS A 57 -9.67 -4.84 5.92
N PRO A 58 -9.82 -3.65 5.29
CA PRO A 58 -9.82 -3.52 3.85
C PRO A 58 -8.44 -3.80 3.23
N LEU A 59 -8.40 -4.62 2.17
CA LEU A 59 -7.27 -4.69 1.27
C LEU A 59 -7.44 -3.64 0.16
N VAL A 60 -6.37 -2.92 -0.16
CA VAL A 60 -6.37 -1.87 -1.19
C VAL A 60 -5.32 -2.17 -2.25
N CYS A 61 -5.72 -2.09 -3.53
CA CYS A 61 -4.79 -2.23 -4.66
C CYS A 61 -5.31 -1.46 -5.88
N SER A 62 -4.65 -0.37 -6.23
CA SER A 62 -5.06 0.54 -7.30
C SER A 62 -4.53 0.13 -8.67
N ASN A 63 -3.40 -0.60 -8.71
CA ASN A 63 -2.70 -0.93 -9.94
C ASN A 63 -2.90 -2.38 -10.43
N LEU A 64 -3.88 -3.10 -9.89
CA LEU A 64 -4.26 -4.44 -10.33
C LEU A 64 -5.69 -4.43 -10.86
N LEU A 65 -5.87 -4.78 -12.12
CA LEU A 65 -7.18 -4.82 -12.79
C LEU A 65 -7.58 -6.25 -13.11
N ASP A 66 -8.88 -6.51 -13.04
CA ASP A 66 -9.45 -7.76 -13.56
C ASP A 66 -9.82 -7.60 -15.04
N THR A 67 -9.36 -8.51 -15.90
CA THR A 67 -9.66 -8.51 -17.33
C THR A 67 -10.79 -9.47 -17.72
N LYS A 68 -11.37 -10.20 -16.74
CA LYS A 68 -12.43 -11.19 -16.95
C LYS A 68 -13.81 -10.75 -16.41
N GLY A 69 -13.95 -9.48 -15.96
CA GLY A 69 -15.21 -8.95 -15.45
C GLY A 69 -15.61 -9.52 -14.08
N ARG A 70 -14.66 -10.04 -13.28
CA ARG A 70 -14.93 -10.57 -11.94
C ARG A 70 -14.99 -9.43 -10.92
N LYS A 71 -15.78 -9.61 -9.85
CA LYS A 71 -15.82 -8.66 -8.75
C LYS A 71 -14.46 -8.70 -8.02
N LEU A 72 -13.81 -7.55 -7.90
CA LEU A 72 -12.55 -7.45 -7.17
C LEU A 72 -12.73 -7.83 -5.70
N PRO A 73 -11.85 -8.66 -5.12
CA PRO A 73 -11.90 -9.01 -3.70
C PRO A 73 -11.16 -7.98 -2.80
N TYR A 74 -10.83 -6.82 -3.35
CA TYR A 74 -10.16 -5.70 -2.70
C TYR A 74 -10.75 -4.38 -3.23
N LEU A 75 -10.40 -3.28 -2.59
CA LEU A 75 -10.75 -1.93 -3.03
C LEU A 75 -9.66 -1.37 -3.94
N GLN A 76 -10.04 -0.65 -5.00
CA GLN A 76 -9.07 0.08 -5.83
C GLN A 76 -8.60 1.38 -5.17
N SER A 77 -9.45 1.95 -4.32
CA SER A 77 -9.17 3.10 -3.47
C SER A 77 -10.15 3.11 -2.32
N MET A 78 -9.83 3.80 -1.26
CA MET A 78 -10.77 4.07 -0.16
C MET A 78 -10.53 5.45 0.42
N THR A 79 -11.49 5.93 1.20
CA THR A 79 -11.38 7.17 1.96
C THR A 79 -11.56 6.88 3.44
N LEU A 80 -10.75 7.53 4.26
CA LEU A 80 -10.88 7.58 5.72
C LEU A 80 -11.10 9.01 6.14
N ARG A 81 -11.70 9.23 7.30
CA ARG A 81 -11.83 10.57 7.89
C ARG A 81 -11.05 10.62 9.18
N PHE A 82 -10.31 11.69 9.34
CA PHE A 82 -9.68 12.07 10.59
C PHE A 82 -9.96 13.54 10.83
N ASP A 83 -10.76 13.82 11.86
CA ASP A 83 -11.34 15.15 12.12
C ASP A 83 -12.04 15.68 10.86
N GLU A 84 -11.62 16.83 10.36
CA GLU A 84 -12.18 17.48 9.18
C GLU A 84 -11.50 17.04 7.88
N THR A 85 -10.39 16.28 7.96
CA THR A 85 -9.59 15.85 6.81
C THR A 85 -10.10 14.54 6.23
N THR A 86 -10.27 14.49 4.92
CA THR A 86 -10.46 13.24 4.18
C THR A 86 -9.11 12.71 3.72
N ILE A 87 -8.82 11.45 4.01
CA ILE A 87 -7.61 10.76 3.58
C ILE A 87 -7.98 9.80 2.46
N HIS A 88 -7.48 10.06 1.25
CA HIS A 88 -7.61 9.18 0.10
C HIS A 88 -6.48 8.17 0.12
N VAL A 89 -6.81 6.90 0.30
CA VAL A 89 -5.85 5.80 0.42
C VAL A 89 -5.81 4.99 -0.86
N LEU A 90 -4.63 4.86 -1.44
CA LEU A 90 -4.34 3.99 -2.58
C LEU A 90 -3.38 2.88 -2.15
N GLY A 91 -3.49 1.71 -2.78
CA GLY A 91 -2.58 0.59 -2.58
C GLY A 91 -1.84 0.26 -3.88
N LEU A 92 -0.57 -0.13 -3.79
CA LEU A 92 0.23 -0.53 -4.95
C LEU A 92 0.88 -1.88 -4.70
N LEU A 93 0.77 -2.77 -5.69
CA LEU A 93 1.41 -4.08 -5.74
C LEU A 93 2.52 -4.08 -6.78
N ILE A 94 3.67 -4.65 -6.46
CA ILE A 94 4.74 -4.89 -7.44
C ILE A 94 4.23 -5.75 -8.59
N MET A 95 4.52 -5.35 -9.83
CA MET A 95 4.12 -6.11 -11.01
C MET A 95 4.70 -7.52 -11.00
N GLN A 96 3.86 -8.53 -11.21
CA GLN A 96 4.28 -9.92 -11.25
C GLN A 96 4.62 -10.40 -12.66
N TYR A 97 4.19 -9.66 -13.67
CA TYR A 97 4.52 -9.86 -15.09
C TYR A 97 4.22 -8.58 -15.89
N PRO A 98 4.90 -8.35 -17.02
CA PRO A 98 4.70 -7.15 -17.83
C PRO A 98 3.28 -7.05 -18.42
N VAL A 99 2.84 -5.84 -18.67
CA VAL A 99 1.60 -5.53 -19.41
C VAL A 99 1.67 -6.17 -20.80
N GLY A 100 0.56 -6.75 -21.25
CA GLY A 100 0.49 -7.47 -22.53
C GLY A 100 1.09 -8.87 -22.53
N SER A 101 1.57 -9.34 -21.37
CA SER A 101 2.01 -10.72 -21.20
C SER A 101 0.89 -11.73 -21.46
N PRO A 102 1.16 -12.93 -22.04
CA PRO A 102 0.18 -14.00 -22.16
C PRO A 102 -0.50 -14.39 -20.83
N TRP A 103 0.17 -14.14 -19.71
CA TRP A 103 -0.35 -14.40 -18.37
C TRP A 103 -1.59 -13.57 -18.03
N GLU A 104 -1.77 -12.36 -18.64
CA GLU A 104 -3.01 -11.59 -18.51
C GLU A 104 -4.22 -12.40 -18.98
N GLY A 105 -4.12 -13.03 -20.14
CA GLY A 105 -5.19 -13.88 -20.67
C GLY A 105 -5.44 -15.13 -19.84
N ILE A 106 -4.39 -15.76 -19.31
CA ILE A 106 -4.46 -16.99 -18.51
C ILE A 106 -5.09 -16.69 -17.15
N PHE A 107 -4.54 -15.74 -16.38
CA PHE A 107 -4.97 -15.46 -15.02
C PHE A 107 -6.09 -14.42 -14.94
N GLY A 108 -6.17 -13.53 -15.92
CA GLY A 108 -7.15 -12.45 -15.96
C GLY A 108 -6.80 -11.28 -15.06
N TRP A 109 -5.51 -11.05 -14.83
CA TRP A 109 -4.99 -9.90 -14.11
C TRP A 109 -4.17 -9.03 -15.03
N ARG A 110 -4.36 -7.71 -14.96
CA ARG A 110 -3.51 -6.70 -15.62
C ARG A 110 -2.92 -5.79 -14.58
N PHE A 111 -1.61 -5.65 -14.61
CA PHE A 111 -0.91 -4.68 -13.78
C PHE A 111 -0.80 -3.35 -14.53
N LEU A 112 -0.90 -2.25 -13.79
CA LEU A 112 -0.58 -0.91 -14.29
C LEU A 112 0.74 -0.46 -13.66
N ASP A 113 1.46 0.40 -14.36
CA ASP A 113 2.56 1.13 -13.74
C ASP A 113 2.06 1.95 -12.55
N PRO A 114 2.82 2.06 -11.44
CA PRO A 114 2.39 2.77 -10.25
C PRO A 114 1.89 4.19 -10.51
N TRP A 115 2.60 4.96 -11.35
CA TRP A 115 2.22 6.33 -11.68
C TRP A 115 0.94 6.40 -12.52
N ASP A 116 0.72 5.49 -13.45
CA ASP A 116 -0.51 5.44 -14.26
C ASP A 116 -1.73 5.08 -13.40
N ALA A 117 -1.53 4.30 -12.35
CA ALA A 117 -2.57 3.97 -11.40
C ALA A 117 -2.89 5.14 -10.44
N VAL A 118 -1.89 5.92 -10.02
CA VAL A 118 -2.04 6.97 -9.00
C VAL A 118 -2.42 8.32 -9.58
N ALA A 119 -1.87 8.71 -10.74
CA ALA A 119 -2.07 10.04 -11.33
C ALA A 119 -3.55 10.44 -11.49
N PRO A 120 -4.48 9.56 -11.97
CA PRO A 120 -5.89 9.91 -12.10
C PRO A 120 -6.59 10.23 -10.77
N TYR A 121 -6.12 9.67 -9.67
CA TYR A 121 -6.62 10.01 -8.34
C TYR A 121 -6.00 11.32 -7.85
N ALA A 122 -4.69 11.50 -8.03
CA ALA A 122 -3.97 12.70 -7.64
C ALA A 122 -4.58 13.99 -8.23
N GLU A 123 -5.09 13.91 -9.47
CA GLU A 123 -5.79 15.02 -10.15
C GLU A 123 -7.15 15.37 -9.54
N ARG A 124 -7.75 14.48 -8.76
CA ARG A 124 -9.12 14.61 -8.23
C ARG A 124 -9.17 14.86 -6.73
N VAL A 125 -8.07 14.65 -6.02
CA VAL A 125 -8.02 14.89 -4.57
C VAL A 125 -8.10 16.40 -4.31
N PRO A 126 -9.13 16.88 -3.58
CA PRO A 126 -9.29 18.31 -3.27
C PRO A 126 -8.11 18.86 -2.45
N ASP A 127 -7.94 20.18 -2.52
CA ASP A 127 -7.06 20.88 -1.58
C ASP A 127 -7.60 20.72 -0.15
N GLY A 128 -6.71 20.44 0.78
CA GLY A 128 -7.07 20.14 2.18
C GLY A 128 -7.32 18.67 2.47
N ASP A 129 -7.53 17.84 1.45
CA ASP A 129 -7.57 16.37 1.59
C ASP A 129 -6.17 15.78 1.39
N MET A 130 -5.92 14.65 2.04
CA MET A 130 -4.64 13.94 1.98
C MET A 130 -4.68 12.80 0.94
N LEU A 131 -3.62 12.68 0.13
CA LEU A 131 -3.37 11.52 -0.71
C LEU A 131 -2.27 10.65 -0.10
N LEU A 132 -2.67 9.52 0.46
CA LEU A 132 -1.80 8.51 1.07
C LEU A 132 -1.64 7.31 0.12
N VAL A 133 -0.41 6.88 -0.12
CA VAL A 133 -0.10 5.67 -0.89
C VAL A 133 0.50 4.62 0.03
N LEU A 134 -0.16 3.47 0.14
CA LEU A 134 0.38 2.24 0.75
C LEU A 134 1.07 1.44 -0.35
N SER A 135 2.38 1.46 -0.37
CA SER A 135 3.15 0.92 -1.48
C SER A 135 3.80 -0.42 -1.16
N HIS A 136 3.58 -1.41 -2.04
CA HIS A 136 4.33 -2.67 -2.04
C HIS A 136 5.10 -2.85 -3.35
N VAL A 137 5.82 -1.80 -3.78
CA VAL A 137 6.61 -1.83 -5.02
C VAL A 137 8.12 -1.67 -4.81
N GLY A 138 8.51 -1.30 -3.58
CA GLY A 138 9.90 -1.10 -3.18
C GLY A 138 10.41 0.33 -3.38
N LEU A 139 11.41 0.70 -2.57
CA LEU A 139 11.92 2.07 -2.43
C LEU A 139 12.34 2.70 -3.76
N ALA A 140 12.96 1.93 -4.66
CA ALA A 140 13.39 2.45 -5.95
C ALA A 140 12.23 2.92 -6.84
N LEU A 141 11.09 2.19 -6.83
CA LEU A 141 9.89 2.59 -7.57
C LEU A 141 9.11 3.67 -6.82
N ASP A 142 9.14 3.69 -5.49
CA ASP A 142 8.52 4.76 -4.69
C ASP A 142 9.16 6.12 -4.98
N ARG A 143 10.50 6.17 -5.14
CA ARG A 143 11.22 7.38 -5.58
C ARG A 143 10.77 7.84 -6.97
N GLN A 144 10.60 6.90 -7.92
CA GLN A 144 10.12 7.24 -9.26
C GLN A 144 8.66 7.71 -9.25
N LEU A 145 7.81 7.10 -8.42
CA LEU A 145 6.43 7.52 -8.24
C LEU A 145 6.37 8.94 -7.69
N ALA A 146 7.13 9.24 -6.62
CA ALA A 146 7.22 10.58 -6.03
C ALA A 146 7.69 11.64 -7.05
N GLN A 147 8.66 11.30 -7.93
CA GLN A 147 9.10 12.19 -8.99
C GLN A 147 8.01 12.50 -10.01
N ARG A 148 7.18 11.51 -10.35
CA ARG A 148 6.17 11.62 -11.43
C ARG A 148 4.82 12.14 -10.94
N VAL A 149 4.49 11.89 -9.67
CA VAL A 149 3.19 12.26 -9.06
C VAL A 149 3.42 13.06 -7.77
N PRO A 150 3.90 14.30 -7.89
CA PRO A 150 4.26 15.12 -6.73
C PRO A 150 3.06 15.56 -5.88
N ARG A 151 1.81 15.27 -6.28
CA ARG A 151 0.59 15.54 -5.47
C ARG A 151 0.43 14.57 -4.30
N ILE A 152 1.16 13.46 -4.28
CA ILE A 152 1.14 12.53 -3.14
C ILE A 152 1.65 13.25 -1.89
N ASP A 153 0.95 13.09 -0.77
CA ASP A 153 1.33 13.70 0.50
C ASP A 153 2.23 12.80 1.35
N LEU A 154 2.07 11.47 1.21
CA LEU A 154 2.91 10.49 1.92
C LEU A 154 2.89 9.14 1.19
N ILE A 155 4.07 8.52 1.07
CA ILE A 155 4.22 7.11 0.68
C ILE A 155 4.70 6.31 1.90
N LEU A 156 3.90 5.32 2.30
CA LEU A 156 4.32 4.27 3.23
C LEU A 156 4.66 3.04 2.39
N GLY A 157 5.92 2.62 2.43
CA GLY A 157 6.44 1.63 1.51
C GLY A 157 6.91 0.33 2.16
N GLY A 158 6.94 -0.73 1.34
CA GLY A 158 7.41 -2.07 1.69
C GLY A 158 8.13 -2.75 0.53
N HIS A 159 8.15 -4.08 0.50
CA HIS A 159 8.69 -4.98 -0.52
C HIS A 159 10.22 -5.09 -0.55
N SER A 160 10.95 -3.99 -0.65
CA SER A 160 12.42 -4.00 -0.82
C SER A 160 13.21 -4.21 0.48
N HIS A 161 12.50 -4.29 1.62
CA HIS A 161 13.09 -4.49 2.95
C HIS A 161 14.02 -3.35 3.40
N ASP A 162 13.90 -2.18 2.79
CA ASP A 162 14.63 -0.99 3.25
C ASP A 162 14.11 -0.53 4.62
N THR A 163 15.04 -0.07 5.47
CA THR A 163 14.73 0.57 6.75
C THR A 163 15.20 2.00 6.68
N LEU A 164 14.27 2.95 6.65
CA LEU A 164 14.57 4.37 6.67
C LEU A 164 14.44 4.88 8.11
N PHE A 165 15.56 5.23 8.73
CA PHE A 165 15.58 5.79 10.08
C PHE A 165 15.06 7.22 10.15
N GLU A 166 14.98 7.89 8.99
CA GLU A 166 14.36 9.18 8.76
C GLU A 166 13.58 9.12 7.44
N PRO A 167 12.48 9.88 7.30
CA PRO A 167 11.75 9.95 6.03
C PRO A 167 12.64 10.48 4.91
N GLU A 168 12.66 9.79 3.78
CA GLU A 168 13.29 10.32 2.57
C GLU A 168 12.31 11.25 1.85
N THR A 169 12.76 12.38 1.33
CA THR A 169 11.93 13.28 0.53
C THR A 169 12.37 13.27 -0.92
N CYS A 170 11.46 12.93 -1.83
CA CYS A 170 11.71 12.95 -3.26
C CYS A 170 10.68 13.84 -3.96
N ASN A 171 11.15 14.90 -4.63
CA ASN A 171 10.29 15.90 -5.28
C ASN A 171 9.18 16.48 -4.36
N GLY A 172 9.51 16.67 -3.07
CA GLY A 172 8.59 17.18 -2.05
C GLY A 172 7.64 16.12 -1.46
N VAL A 173 7.70 14.86 -1.91
CA VAL A 173 6.90 13.75 -1.37
C VAL A 173 7.72 12.99 -0.34
N PRO A 174 7.27 12.89 0.92
CA PRO A 174 7.92 12.06 1.93
C PRO A 174 7.65 10.57 1.66
N ILE A 175 8.71 9.76 1.84
CA ILE A 175 8.71 8.31 1.70
C ILE A 175 9.20 7.70 3.01
N VAL A 176 8.46 6.73 3.52
CA VAL A 176 8.76 6.01 4.76
C VAL A 176 8.76 4.51 4.51
N HIS A 177 9.83 3.82 4.93
CA HIS A 177 9.94 2.36 4.96
C HIS A 177 10.34 1.91 6.35
N ALA A 178 9.51 1.10 7.01
CA ALA A 178 9.73 0.65 8.38
C ALA A 178 10.67 -0.57 8.49
N GLY A 179 11.15 -1.10 7.37
CA GLY A 179 11.97 -2.31 7.36
C GLY A 179 11.14 -3.61 7.35
N PRO A 180 11.83 -4.77 7.31
CA PRO A 180 11.19 -6.07 7.17
C PRO A 180 10.82 -6.70 8.51
N TYR A 181 10.01 -7.76 8.44
CA TYR A 181 9.76 -8.75 9.50
C TYR A 181 9.17 -8.19 10.80
N GLY A 182 8.49 -7.05 10.75
CA GLY A 182 7.92 -6.45 11.96
C GLY A 182 8.97 -6.03 12.99
N GLN A 183 10.19 -5.69 12.57
CA GLN A 183 11.22 -5.18 13.47
C GLN A 183 10.87 -3.80 14.01
N TYR A 184 10.20 -2.99 13.19
CA TYR A 184 9.81 -1.63 13.54
C TYR A 184 8.40 -1.32 13.09
N VAL A 185 7.79 -0.36 13.79
CA VAL A 185 6.63 0.40 13.33
C VAL A 185 7.07 1.84 13.14
N SER A 186 6.81 2.42 11.96
CA SER A 186 7.01 3.84 11.75
C SER A 186 5.80 4.62 12.28
N ARG A 187 6.06 5.68 13.04
CA ARG A 187 5.06 6.66 13.47
C ARG A 187 5.36 7.99 12.80
N SER A 188 4.39 8.53 12.08
CA SER A 188 4.48 9.85 11.45
C SER A 188 3.35 10.74 11.96
N GLU A 189 3.70 11.92 12.48
CA GLU A 189 2.74 12.97 12.80
C GLU A 189 2.76 14.01 11.68
N LEU A 190 1.58 14.36 11.16
CA LEU A 190 1.43 15.18 9.98
C LEU A 190 0.72 16.48 10.34
N ASP A 191 1.21 17.59 9.79
CA ASP A 191 0.55 18.91 9.81
C ASP A 191 0.18 19.32 8.39
N TYR A 192 -0.94 20.03 8.25
CA TYR A 192 -1.34 20.62 6.99
C TYR A 192 -0.71 22.01 6.81
N ASP A 193 0.12 22.17 5.78
CA ASP A 193 0.67 23.45 5.36
C ASP A 193 -0.27 24.13 4.36
N ALA A 194 -1.10 25.05 4.84
CA ALA A 194 -2.07 25.78 4.02
C ALA A 194 -1.41 26.65 2.93
N SER A 195 -0.15 27.06 3.12
CA SER A 195 0.57 27.88 2.11
C SER A 195 0.97 27.06 0.88
N ARG A 196 1.13 25.74 1.04
CA ARG A 196 1.49 24.80 0.00
C ARG A 196 0.33 23.88 -0.39
N ALA A 197 -0.80 23.95 0.32
CA ALA A 197 -1.93 23.03 0.24
C ALA A 197 -1.48 21.55 0.36
N ARG A 198 -0.62 21.24 1.34
CA ARG A 198 0.02 19.93 1.48
C ARG A 198 0.18 19.49 2.93
N PHE A 199 0.21 18.17 3.13
CA PHE A 199 0.61 17.58 4.40
C PHE A 199 2.12 17.41 4.45
N THR A 200 2.70 17.69 5.61
CA THR A 200 4.14 17.56 5.89
C THR A 200 4.33 16.78 7.18
N ILE A 201 5.39 15.97 7.26
CA ILE A 201 5.74 15.26 8.49
C ILE A 201 6.30 16.27 9.50
N ARG A 202 5.61 16.44 10.63
CA ARG A 202 6.05 17.25 11.75
C ARG A 202 6.97 16.47 12.69
N ASP A 203 6.63 15.21 12.97
CA ASP A 203 7.40 14.31 13.82
C ASP A 203 7.42 12.91 13.23
N PHE A 204 8.55 12.23 13.40
CA PHE A 204 8.75 10.87 12.91
C PHE A 204 9.51 10.05 13.95
N ALA A 205 9.08 8.81 14.12
CA ALA A 205 9.81 7.83 14.91
C ALA A 205 9.72 6.45 14.28
N LEU A 206 10.84 5.76 14.25
CA LEU A 206 10.91 4.34 13.96
C LEU A 206 10.97 3.59 15.30
N VAL A 207 9.83 3.00 15.69
CA VAL A 207 9.66 2.37 17.01
C VAL A 207 10.00 0.88 16.89
N PRO A 208 11.05 0.39 17.61
CA PRO A 208 11.37 -1.04 17.60
C PRO A 208 10.29 -1.84 18.30
N LEU A 209 9.89 -2.97 17.72
CA LEU A 209 8.99 -3.92 18.36
C LEU A 209 9.80 -4.88 19.25
N LEU A 210 9.14 -5.45 20.26
CA LEU A 210 9.76 -6.40 21.19
C LEU A 210 10.31 -7.59 20.41
N GLY A 211 11.60 -7.88 20.60
CA GLY A 211 12.31 -8.94 19.89
C GLY A 211 13.02 -8.51 18.60
N ALA A 212 12.93 -7.23 18.21
CA ALA A 212 13.79 -6.68 17.19
C ALA A 212 15.25 -6.66 17.69
N PRO A 213 16.25 -6.98 16.81
CA PRO A 213 17.66 -6.97 17.19
C PRO A 213 18.17 -5.59 17.55
#